data_23152bcfa20dba7efbce2bd2838443bf
#
_entry.id   23152bcfa20dba7efbce2bd2838443bf
#
_cell.length_a   1.000
_cell.length_b   1.000
_cell.length_c   1.000
_cell.angle_alpha   90.00
_cell.angle_beta   90.00
_cell.angle_gamma   90.00
#
_symmetry.space_group_name_H-M   'P 1'
#
loop_
_entity.id
_entity.type
_entity.pdbx_description
1 polymer ?
#
loop_
_entity_poly.entity_id
_entity_poly.type
_entity_poly.pdbx_seq_one_letter_code
_entity_poly.pdbx_strand_id
1 'polypeptide(L)'
;AKIVKFGGYVSVHTDENGRNVFTQEGYQSVKAIPFDFPIVGYGNGIVNTLRIWDAEPVECFQLDSFDKGDYQKAVEQENLARNIVEVLYPNDNHYAGKELRLKQQYFFISASVQEAVEKYMRKHDDIHKFYEKVTFQLNDTHPTVAIAELMRVLMDDYYLTWEEAWEITTKTCAYTNHTIMAEALEKWPIELFSRLLPRIYQIVEEINRRFVLDIQQKYSNVPGVDVQEKIRKMAIIYDGQVKMANMAIVSGYSVNGVARLHTEILEKQELKDFYEMFPERFNNKTNGITQRRFLLHANPLLADWVTAHVGDDWITDLPQISRLKVYADDKKAQQEFMNIKYQNKVRLAKYILEHNGIEVDPRSIFDVQVKRLHEYKRQLLNILHVMHLYNELKEHPELDFYPRTFIFGAKAAAGYRNAKLTIKLIN
;
A
#
# COMPACT_ATOMS: atom_id res chain seq x y z
N ALA A 1 -17.41 12.16 -12.46
CA ALA A 1 -16.09 12.77 -12.38
C ALA A 1 -15.94 13.60 -11.10
N LYS A 2 -14.71 13.72 -10.60
CA LYS A 2 -14.37 14.53 -9.43
C LYS A 2 -13.29 15.54 -9.80
N ILE A 3 -13.33 16.72 -9.18
CA ILE A 3 -12.29 17.73 -9.37
C ILE A 3 -11.30 17.61 -8.22
N VAL A 4 -10.02 17.50 -8.57
CA VAL A 4 -8.90 17.47 -7.63
C VAL A 4 -8.03 18.70 -7.83
N LYS A 5 -7.73 19.42 -6.75
CA LYS A 5 -7.03 20.70 -6.77
C LYS A 5 -5.63 20.58 -6.19
N PHE A 6 -4.67 21.24 -6.82
CA PHE A 6 -3.27 21.28 -6.38
C PHE A 6 -2.73 22.70 -6.32
N GLY A 7 -1.93 22.99 -5.30
CA GLY A 7 -1.27 24.28 -5.15
C GLY A 7 -2.21 25.44 -4.83
N GLY A 8 -1.79 26.64 -5.17
CA GLY A 8 -2.48 27.86 -4.79
C GLY A 8 -2.30 28.24 -3.33
N TYR A 9 -3.27 28.94 -2.79
CA TYR A 9 -3.30 29.39 -1.39
C TYR A 9 -4.72 29.27 -0.83
N VAL A 10 -4.86 29.37 0.49
CA VAL A 10 -6.16 29.31 1.17
C VAL A 10 -6.51 30.69 1.69
N SER A 11 -7.64 31.24 1.23
CA SER A 11 -8.28 32.41 1.84
C SER A 11 -9.31 31.96 2.88
N VAL A 12 -9.47 32.76 3.93
CA VAL A 12 -10.44 32.51 4.99
C VAL A 12 -11.33 33.74 5.15
N HIS A 13 -12.62 33.53 5.11
CA HIS A 13 -13.60 34.57 5.43
C HIS A 13 -14.64 34.03 6.39
N THR A 14 -15.27 34.92 7.12
CA THR A 14 -16.36 34.57 8.04
C THR A 14 -17.69 34.75 7.31
N ASP A 15 -18.55 33.73 7.31
CA ASP A 15 -19.88 33.79 6.72
C ASP A 15 -20.88 34.56 7.61
N GLU A 16 -22.11 34.73 7.14
CA GLU A 16 -23.19 35.45 7.85
C GLU A 16 -23.54 34.76 9.19
N ASN A 17 -23.19 33.50 9.35
CA ASN A 17 -23.44 32.72 10.58
C ASN A 17 -22.23 32.71 11.54
N GLY A 18 -21.20 33.52 11.25
CA GLY A 18 -19.97 33.58 12.06
C GLY A 18 -19.02 32.37 11.88
N ARG A 19 -19.16 31.58 10.82
CA ARG A 19 -18.31 30.42 10.53
C ARG A 19 -17.16 30.81 9.64
N ASN A 20 -15.97 30.23 9.89
CA ASN A 20 -14.85 30.35 9.00
C ASN A 20 -15.04 29.45 7.76
N VAL A 21 -15.04 30.06 6.59
CA VAL A 21 -15.11 29.40 5.30
C VAL A 21 -13.73 29.45 4.67
N PHE A 22 -13.21 28.30 4.30
CA PHE A 22 -11.89 28.15 3.68
C PHE A 22 -12.06 27.95 2.18
N THR A 23 -11.44 28.82 1.42
CA THR A 23 -11.48 28.78 -0.05
C THR A 23 -10.08 28.63 -0.61
N GLN A 24 -9.85 27.60 -1.40
CA GLN A 24 -8.57 27.43 -2.12
C GLN A 24 -8.62 28.20 -3.42
N GLU A 25 -7.64 29.08 -3.65
CA GLU A 25 -7.53 29.96 -4.80
C GLU A 25 -6.20 29.77 -5.52
N GLY A 26 -6.13 30.16 -6.82
CA GLY A 26 -4.91 30.07 -7.62
C GLY A 26 -4.40 28.62 -7.83
N TYR A 27 -5.27 27.63 -7.70
CA TYR A 27 -4.94 26.22 -7.83
C TYR A 27 -4.91 25.74 -9.29
N GLN A 28 -4.18 24.67 -9.54
CA GLN A 28 -4.34 23.84 -10.72
C GLN A 28 -5.36 22.72 -10.41
N SER A 29 -6.16 22.35 -11.38
CA SER A 29 -7.17 21.31 -11.20
C SER A 29 -7.13 20.25 -12.29
N VAL A 30 -7.47 19.02 -11.91
CA VAL A 30 -7.56 17.87 -12.79
C VAL A 30 -8.88 17.16 -12.53
N LYS A 31 -9.52 16.69 -13.59
CA LYS A 31 -10.75 15.91 -13.53
C LYS A 31 -10.41 14.43 -13.39
N ALA A 32 -10.86 13.81 -12.32
CA ALA A 32 -10.75 12.38 -12.10
C ALA A 32 -11.98 11.65 -12.67
N ILE A 33 -11.74 10.69 -13.55
CA ILE A 33 -12.76 9.88 -14.21
C ILE A 33 -12.71 8.44 -13.68
N PRO A 34 -13.80 7.91 -13.09
CA PRO A 34 -13.80 6.57 -12.54
C PRO A 34 -13.94 5.49 -13.62
N PHE A 35 -13.17 4.42 -13.49
CA PHE A 35 -13.32 3.18 -14.23
C PHE A 35 -13.52 2.03 -13.26
N ASP A 36 -14.59 1.28 -13.44
CA ASP A 36 -14.99 0.20 -12.55
C ASP A 36 -14.78 -1.15 -13.22
N PHE A 37 -14.08 -2.05 -12.53
CA PHE A 37 -13.91 -3.44 -12.93
C PHE A 37 -14.64 -4.34 -11.94
N PRO A 38 -15.52 -5.24 -12.44
CA PRO A 38 -16.22 -6.18 -11.58
C PRO A 38 -15.26 -7.26 -11.06
N ILE A 39 -15.25 -7.47 -9.76
CA ILE A 39 -14.55 -8.56 -9.11
C ILE A 39 -15.57 -9.56 -8.61
N VAL A 40 -15.75 -10.63 -9.38
CA VAL A 40 -16.78 -11.64 -9.15
C VAL A 40 -16.33 -12.58 -8.03
N GLY A 41 -17.19 -12.79 -7.05
CA GLY A 41 -17.03 -13.78 -6.00
C GLY A 41 -17.26 -15.20 -6.52
N TYR A 42 -16.62 -16.18 -5.89
CA TYR A 42 -16.76 -17.59 -6.26
C TYR A 42 -18.07 -18.17 -5.69
N GLY A 43 -19.05 -18.40 -6.56
CA GLY A 43 -20.30 -19.11 -6.23
C GLY A 43 -21.17 -18.48 -5.13
N ASN A 44 -20.97 -17.19 -4.79
CA ASN A 44 -21.67 -16.53 -3.67
C ASN A 44 -22.62 -15.39 -4.10
N GLY A 45 -22.76 -15.13 -5.40
CA GLY A 45 -23.61 -14.06 -5.92
C GLY A 45 -23.11 -12.63 -5.64
N ILE A 46 -21.90 -12.46 -5.09
CA ILE A 46 -21.32 -11.15 -4.77
C ILE A 46 -20.41 -10.70 -5.90
N VAL A 47 -20.55 -9.42 -6.29
CA VAL A 47 -19.65 -8.75 -7.21
C VAL A 47 -19.13 -7.49 -6.55
N ASN A 48 -17.85 -7.47 -6.23
CA ASN A 48 -17.15 -6.28 -5.71
C ASN A 48 -16.67 -5.42 -6.87
N THR A 49 -16.26 -4.19 -6.56
CA THR A 49 -15.75 -3.24 -7.54
C THR A 49 -14.30 -2.92 -7.26
N LEU A 50 -13.43 -3.11 -8.27
CA LEU A 50 -12.13 -2.48 -8.31
C LEU A 50 -12.28 -1.17 -9.07
N ARG A 51 -12.10 -0.04 -8.39
CA ARG A 51 -12.15 1.28 -9.01
C ARG A 51 -10.76 1.82 -9.22
N ILE A 52 -10.49 2.29 -10.42
CA ILE A 52 -9.32 3.11 -10.77
C ILE A 52 -9.79 4.46 -11.32
N TRP A 53 -8.89 5.43 -11.32
CA TRP A 53 -9.18 6.78 -11.77
C TRP A 53 -8.26 7.14 -12.93
N ASP A 54 -8.84 7.59 -14.03
CA ASP A 54 -8.13 8.27 -15.10
C ASP A 54 -8.18 9.79 -14.89
N ALA A 55 -7.30 10.52 -15.54
CA ALA A 55 -7.17 11.97 -15.41
C ALA A 55 -7.43 12.66 -16.74
N GLU A 56 -8.32 13.65 -16.71
CA GLU A 56 -8.60 14.54 -17.83
C GLU A 56 -8.36 15.99 -17.45
N PRO A 57 -8.02 16.87 -18.40
CA PRO A 57 -7.97 18.30 -18.15
C PRO A 57 -9.37 18.86 -17.82
N VAL A 58 -9.44 19.86 -16.95
CA VAL A 58 -10.69 20.58 -16.67
C VAL A 58 -11.01 21.55 -17.79
N GLU A 59 -9.99 22.26 -18.27
CA GLU A 59 -10.08 23.15 -19.42
C GLU A 59 -9.61 22.42 -20.68
N CYS A 60 -10.33 22.61 -21.75
CA CYS A 60 -9.93 22.09 -23.05
C CYS A 60 -8.70 22.79 -23.60
N PHE A 61 -8.15 22.28 -24.70
CA PHE A 61 -7.08 22.84 -25.49
C PHE A 61 -7.18 24.38 -25.63
N GLN A 62 -6.09 25.08 -25.30
CA GLN A 62 -6.07 26.57 -25.33
C GLN A 62 -5.74 27.07 -26.74
N LEU A 63 -6.78 27.24 -27.57
CA LEU A 63 -6.64 27.68 -28.94
C LEU A 63 -5.93 29.04 -29.07
N ASP A 64 -6.23 29.99 -28.19
CA ASP A 64 -5.59 31.32 -28.20
C ASP A 64 -4.06 31.23 -27.97
N SER A 65 -3.59 30.31 -27.15
CA SER A 65 -2.16 30.09 -26.95
C SER A 65 -1.53 29.43 -28.16
N PHE A 66 -2.24 28.45 -28.75
CA PHE A 66 -1.79 27.77 -29.98
C PHE A 66 -1.65 28.75 -31.16
N ASP A 67 -2.65 29.62 -31.39
CA ASP A 67 -2.62 30.61 -32.47
C ASP A 67 -1.53 31.66 -32.30
N LYS A 68 -1.08 31.93 -31.07
CA LYS A 68 0.07 32.79 -30.76
C LYS A 68 1.41 32.05 -30.86
N GLY A 69 1.44 30.79 -31.24
CA GLY A 69 2.65 29.97 -31.35
C GLY A 69 3.16 29.40 -30.03
N ASP A 70 2.44 29.56 -28.93
CA ASP A 70 2.76 28.93 -27.62
C ASP A 70 2.13 27.53 -27.53
N TYR A 71 2.70 26.63 -28.32
CA TYR A 71 2.19 25.24 -28.41
C TYR A 71 2.32 24.44 -27.11
N GLN A 72 3.32 24.73 -26.29
CA GLN A 72 3.49 24.05 -25.00
C GLN A 72 2.40 24.44 -24.02
N LYS A 73 2.08 25.72 -23.96
CA LYS A 73 1.01 26.23 -23.11
C LYS A 73 -0.37 25.72 -23.58
N ALA A 74 -0.55 25.61 -24.89
CA ALA A 74 -1.81 25.13 -25.46
C ALA A 74 -2.22 23.71 -24.97
N VAL A 75 -1.25 22.84 -24.64
CA VAL A 75 -1.45 21.45 -24.17
C VAL A 75 -1.01 21.24 -22.72
N GLU A 76 -0.73 22.30 -21.97
CA GLU A 76 -0.20 22.21 -20.61
C GLU A 76 -1.13 21.43 -19.67
N GLN A 77 -2.44 21.70 -19.74
CA GLN A 77 -3.46 21.02 -18.91
C GLN A 77 -3.59 19.53 -19.25
N GLU A 78 -3.49 19.19 -20.52
CA GLU A 78 -3.51 17.78 -20.96
C GLU A 78 -2.27 17.05 -20.45
N ASN A 79 -1.09 17.66 -20.57
CA ASN A 79 0.16 17.09 -20.06
C ASN A 79 0.14 16.93 -18.53
N LEU A 80 -0.41 17.90 -17.80
CA LEU A 80 -0.56 17.82 -16.35
C LEU A 80 -1.42 16.60 -15.95
N ALA A 81 -2.58 16.46 -16.57
CA ALA A 81 -3.48 15.33 -16.30
C ALA A 81 -2.81 14.00 -16.67
N ARG A 82 -2.23 13.90 -17.85
CA ARG A 82 -1.57 12.70 -18.35
C ARG A 82 -0.42 12.23 -17.45
N ASN A 83 0.43 13.13 -17.00
CA ASN A 83 1.57 12.81 -16.14
C ASN A 83 1.14 12.16 -14.80
N ILE A 84 -0.04 12.50 -14.27
CA ILE A 84 -0.51 11.95 -13.00
C ILE A 84 -0.79 10.43 -13.11
N VAL A 85 -1.27 9.96 -14.27
CA VAL A 85 -1.75 8.57 -14.43
C VAL A 85 -0.86 7.70 -15.33
N GLU A 86 0.13 8.28 -16.02
CA GLU A 86 0.91 7.56 -17.04
C GLU A 86 1.84 6.49 -16.46
N VAL A 87 2.54 6.80 -15.38
CA VAL A 87 3.53 5.89 -14.78
C VAL A 87 3.30 5.75 -13.29
N LEU A 88 2.98 4.53 -12.86
CA LEU A 88 2.91 4.18 -11.45
C LEU A 88 4.32 4.04 -10.85
N TYR A 89 4.55 4.63 -9.69
CA TYR A 89 5.86 4.70 -9.01
C TYR A 89 6.95 5.34 -9.88
N PRO A 90 6.80 6.63 -10.20
CA PRO A 90 7.85 7.37 -10.90
C PRO A 90 9.15 7.39 -10.10
N ASN A 91 10.28 7.66 -10.77
CA ASN A 91 11.54 7.87 -10.09
C ASN A 91 11.45 9.12 -9.19
N ASP A 92 11.56 8.95 -7.88
CA ASP A 92 11.45 9.99 -6.85
C ASP A 92 12.80 10.38 -6.20
N ASN A 93 13.91 10.07 -6.86
CA ASN A 93 15.25 10.51 -6.42
C ASN A 93 15.47 12.02 -6.59
N HIS A 94 14.58 12.73 -7.28
CA HIS A 94 14.62 14.17 -7.51
C HIS A 94 13.29 14.82 -7.08
N TYR A 95 13.34 16.15 -6.89
CA TYR A 95 12.19 16.91 -6.36
C TYR A 95 10.92 16.76 -7.19
N ALA A 96 11.02 16.90 -8.53
CA ALA A 96 9.87 16.77 -9.42
C ALA A 96 9.21 15.37 -9.35
N GLY A 97 10.01 14.30 -9.18
CA GLY A 97 9.48 12.96 -9.00
C GLY A 97 8.76 12.78 -7.66
N LYS A 98 9.28 13.38 -6.59
CA LYS A 98 8.59 13.41 -5.27
C LYS A 98 7.26 14.16 -5.37
N GLU A 99 7.25 15.33 -6.03
CA GLU A 99 6.04 16.11 -6.25
C GLU A 99 5.00 15.31 -7.05
N LEU A 100 5.42 14.68 -8.15
CA LEU A 100 4.52 13.84 -8.95
C LEU A 100 3.93 12.68 -8.13
N ARG A 101 4.75 12.03 -7.31
CA ARG A 101 4.27 10.94 -6.44
C ARG A 101 3.24 11.42 -5.41
N LEU A 102 3.45 12.59 -4.80
CA LEU A 102 2.47 13.17 -3.89
C LEU A 102 1.18 13.59 -4.62
N LYS A 103 1.30 14.12 -5.87
CA LYS A 103 0.15 14.39 -6.74
C LYS A 103 -0.66 13.14 -7.03
N GLN A 104 0.00 12.02 -7.36
CA GLN A 104 -0.65 10.74 -7.63
C GLN A 104 -1.43 10.23 -6.40
N GLN A 105 -0.83 10.30 -5.22
CA GLN A 105 -1.49 9.89 -3.98
C GLN A 105 -2.72 10.74 -3.69
N TYR A 106 -2.57 12.06 -3.74
CA TYR A 106 -3.69 12.96 -3.44
C TYR A 106 -4.79 12.91 -4.50
N PHE A 107 -4.43 12.79 -5.79
CA PHE A 107 -5.39 12.63 -6.89
C PHE A 107 -6.30 11.41 -6.65
N PHE A 108 -5.72 10.26 -6.41
CA PHE A 108 -6.47 9.03 -6.14
C PHE A 108 -7.34 9.15 -4.89
N ILE A 109 -6.79 9.67 -3.82
CA ILE A 109 -7.45 9.76 -2.53
C ILE A 109 -8.57 10.79 -2.53
N SER A 110 -8.33 11.98 -3.05
CA SER A 110 -9.35 13.04 -3.09
C SER A 110 -10.56 12.60 -3.91
N ALA A 111 -10.34 12.01 -5.10
CA ALA A 111 -11.42 11.49 -5.91
C ALA A 111 -12.22 10.39 -5.19
N SER A 112 -11.52 9.47 -4.50
CA SER A 112 -12.13 8.35 -3.79
C SER A 112 -12.91 8.78 -2.56
N VAL A 113 -12.39 9.71 -1.77
CA VAL A 113 -13.06 10.23 -0.57
C VAL A 113 -14.32 11.02 -0.95
N GLN A 114 -14.21 11.93 -1.93
CA GLN A 114 -15.36 12.68 -2.43
C GLN A 114 -16.48 11.73 -2.91
N GLU A 115 -16.14 10.72 -3.70
CA GLU A 115 -17.13 9.75 -4.19
C GLU A 115 -17.73 8.91 -3.06
N ALA A 116 -16.95 8.50 -2.07
CA ALA A 116 -17.45 7.72 -0.94
C ALA A 116 -18.48 8.51 -0.12
N VAL A 117 -18.19 9.79 0.17
CA VAL A 117 -19.11 10.66 0.91
C VAL A 117 -20.37 10.94 0.11
N GLU A 118 -20.26 11.31 -1.17
CA GLU A 118 -21.41 11.56 -2.02
C GLU A 118 -22.28 10.29 -2.21
N LYS A 119 -21.65 9.13 -2.40
CA LYS A 119 -22.35 7.85 -2.52
C LYS A 119 -23.13 7.51 -1.26
N TYR A 120 -22.56 7.79 -0.10
CA TYR A 120 -23.24 7.63 1.18
C TYR A 120 -24.44 8.57 1.27
N MET A 121 -24.23 9.87 1.02
CA MET A 121 -25.28 10.90 1.12
C MET A 121 -26.43 10.75 0.12
N ARG A 122 -26.20 10.05 -1.00
CA ARG A 122 -27.32 9.68 -1.91
C ARG A 122 -28.31 8.69 -1.31
N LYS A 123 -27.94 7.99 -0.24
CA LYS A 123 -28.74 6.92 0.38
C LYS A 123 -29.09 7.18 1.83
N HIS A 124 -28.45 8.16 2.45
CA HIS A 124 -28.55 8.48 3.88
C HIS A 124 -28.57 9.98 4.07
N ASP A 125 -29.41 10.45 5.00
CA ASP A 125 -29.61 11.88 5.25
C ASP A 125 -28.71 12.43 6.38
N ASP A 126 -28.05 11.56 7.15
CA ASP A 126 -27.26 11.93 8.33
C ASP A 126 -25.77 11.58 8.12
N ILE A 127 -24.96 12.62 7.85
CA ILE A 127 -23.51 12.49 7.66
C ILE A 127 -22.78 12.01 8.93
N HIS A 128 -23.33 12.27 10.12
CA HIS A 128 -22.73 11.87 11.40
C HIS A 128 -22.66 10.36 11.58
N LYS A 129 -23.46 9.60 10.82
CA LYS A 129 -23.45 8.12 10.81
C LYS A 129 -22.60 7.53 9.67
N PHE A 130 -21.80 8.34 9.00
CA PHE A 130 -20.96 7.89 7.88
C PHE A 130 -20.08 6.69 8.26
N TYR A 131 -19.42 6.74 9.40
CA TYR A 131 -18.54 5.68 9.90
C TYR A 131 -19.26 4.34 10.21
N GLU A 132 -20.59 4.34 10.37
CA GLU A 132 -21.34 3.09 10.57
C GLU A 132 -21.45 2.26 9.29
N LYS A 133 -21.27 2.87 8.12
CA LYS A 133 -21.45 2.26 6.80
C LYS A 133 -20.20 2.28 5.93
N VAL A 134 -19.21 3.09 6.27
CA VAL A 134 -18.01 3.30 5.46
C VAL A 134 -16.77 3.18 6.32
N THR A 135 -15.81 2.40 5.86
CA THR A 135 -14.47 2.29 6.44
C THR A 135 -13.43 2.49 5.35
N PHE A 136 -12.42 3.28 5.65
CA PHE A 136 -11.22 3.42 4.83
C PHE A 136 -10.10 2.59 5.45
N GLN A 137 -9.79 1.45 4.83
CA GLN A 137 -8.63 0.66 5.21
C GLN A 137 -7.41 1.21 4.47
N LEU A 138 -6.54 1.91 5.19
CA LEU A 138 -5.30 2.46 4.67
C LEU A 138 -4.27 1.34 4.53
N ASN A 139 -4.00 0.96 3.29
CA ASN A 139 -3.05 -0.10 2.98
C ASN A 139 -1.65 0.51 2.85
N ASP A 140 -0.83 0.41 3.89
CA ASP A 140 0.40 1.18 4.10
C ASP A 140 0.14 2.69 4.28
N THR A 141 1.17 3.51 4.14
CA THR A 141 1.10 4.97 4.32
C THR A 141 0.70 5.73 3.05
N HIS A 142 0.71 5.07 1.89
CA HIS A 142 0.43 5.72 0.60
C HIS A 142 -0.94 6.43 0.54
N PRO A 143 -2.03 5.88 1.13
CA PRO A 143 -3.33 6.55 1.13
C PRO A 143 -3.59 7.40 2.39
N THR A 144 -2.61 7.64 3.25
CA THR A 144 -2.83 8.29 4.56
C THR A 144 -3.40 9.71 4.45
N VAL A 145 -3.16 10.41 3.37
CA VAL A 145 -3.74 11.74 3.14
C VAL A 145 -5.28 11.71 3.12
N ALA A 146 -5.90 10.53 3.03
CA ALA A 146 -7.35 10.34 3.15
C ALA A 146 -7.92 10.88 4.47
N ILE A 147 -7.15 10.86 5.53
CA ILE A 147 -7.53 11.39 6.85
C ILE A 147 -7.80 12.90 6.73
N ALA A 148 -6.82 13.65 6.27
CA ALA A 148 -6.96 15.10 6.12
C ALA A 148 -7.95 15.47 5.00
N GLU A 149 -8.05 14.69 3.93
CA GLU A 149 -9.03 14.92 2.88
C GLU A 149 -10.47 14.66 3.37
N LEU A 150 -10.70 13.63 4.17
CA LEU A 150 -12.02 13.41 4.78
C LEU A 150 -12.39 14.55 5.72
N MET A 151 -11.45 15.02 6.55
CA MET A 151 -11.65 16.21 7.37
C MET A 151 -12.03 17.43 6.52
N ARG A 152 -11.30 17.66 5.42
CA ARG A 152 -11.60 18.78 4.50
C ARG A 152 -13.01 18.67 3.94
N VAL A 153 -13.39 17.51 3.39
CA VAL A 153 -14.72 17.30 2.82
C VAL A 153 -15.80 17.55 3.87
N LEU A 154 -15.65 16.96 5.07
CA LEU A 154 -16.63 17.12 6.14
C LEU A 154 -16.75 18.59 6.61
N MET A 155 -15.65 19.30 6.76
CA MET A 155 -15.66 20.68 7.25
C MET A 155 -15.99 21.69 6.16
N ASP A 156 -15.36 21.60 4.99
CA ASP A 156 -15.43 22.64 3.97
C ASP A 156 -16.64 22.43 3.03
N ASP A 157 -17.01 21.17 2.72
CA ASP A 157 -18.10 20.88 1.79
C ASP A 157 -19.44 20.59 2.52
N TYR A 158 -19.37 20.04 3.76
CA TYR A 158 -20.56 19.71 4.58
C TYR A 158 -20.72 20.57 5.83
N TYR A 159 -19.81 21.53 6.06
CA TYR A 159 -19.89 22.55 7.12
C TYR A 159 -19.94 22.00 8.55
N LEU A 160 -19.34 20.82 8.80
CA LEU A 160 -19.21 20.28 10.14
C LEU A 160 -18.16 21.05 10.95
N THR A 161 -18.32 21.05 12.26
CA THR A 161 -17.27 21.50 13.16
C THR A 161 -16.06 20.58 13.11
N TRP A 162 -14.92 21.04 13.63
CA TRP A 162 -13.73 20.22 13.76
C TRP A 162 -13.99 18.95 14.56
N GLU A 163 -14.67 19.08 15.67
CA GLU A 163 -14.96 17.99 16.61
C GLU A 163 -15.84 16.91 15.96
N GLU A 164 -16.89 17.30 15.26
CA GLU A 164 -17.76 16.38 14.51
C GLU A 164 -16.99 15.68 13.38
N ALA A 165 -16.25 16.43 12.59
CA ALA A 165 -15.45 15.88 11.49
C ALA A 165 -14.36 14.94 12.00
N TRP A 166 -13.72 15.27 13.13
CA TRP A 166 -12.69 14.45 13.76
C TRP A 166 -13.27 13.13 14.31
N GLU A 167 -14.42 13.17 14.97
CA GLU A 167 -15.10 11.97 15.44
C GLU A 167 -15.43 11.01 14.28
N ILE A 168 -15.99 11.53 13.20
CA ILE A 168 -16.31 10.73 12.00
C ILE A 168 -15.04 10.15 11.40
N THR A 169 -14.00 10.97 11.19
CA THR A 169 -12.76 10.57 10.55
C THR A 169 -12.04 9.49 11.33
N THR A 170 -11.89 9.65 12.64
CA THR A 170 -11.19 8.68 13.50
C THR A 170 -11.94 7.35 13.62
N LYS A 171 -13.24 7.32 13.43
CA LYS A 171 -14.05 6.10 13.40
C LYS A 171 -14.14 5.48 12.00
N THR A 172 -13.73 6.20 10.96
CA THR A 172 -13.79 5.73 9.57
C THR A 172 -12.46 5.11 9.12
N CYS A 173 -11.32 5.61 9.60
CA CYS A 173 -10.00 5.24 9.11
C CYS A 173 -9.36 4.15 9.96
N ALA A 174 -8.78 3.14 9.29
CA ALA A 174 -7.95 2.10 9.90
C ALA A 174 -6.67 1.94 9.08
N TYR A 175 -5.56 1.59 9.74
CA TYR A 175 -4.24 1.53 9.13
C TYR A 175 -3.61 0.14 9.23
N THR A 176 -3.14 -0.38 8.11
CA THR A 176 -2.33 -1.59 8.03
C THR A 176 -0.88 -1.22 7.76
N ASN A 177 0.02 -1.54 8.69
CA ASN A 177 1.46 -1.39 8.51
C ASN A 177 2.05 -2.64 7.84
N HIS A 178 2.92 -2.44 6.83
CA HIS A 178 3.59 -3.53 6.09
C HIS A 178 5.09 -3.59 6.31
N THR A 179 5.70 -2.65 7.03
CA THR A 179 7.14 -2.56 7.21
C THR A 179 7.53 -2.24 8.65
N ILE A 180 8.67 -2.81 9.08
CA ILE A 180 9.34 -2.46 10.33
C ILE A 180 10.54 -1.55 10.12
N MET A 181 10.91 -1.25 8.87
CA MET A 181 12.09 -0.46 8.56
C MET A 181 11.75 1.02 8.60
N ALA A 182 12.34 1.77 9.52
CA ALA A 182 12.10 3.20 9.70
C ALA A 182 12.34 4.03 8.43
N GLU A 183 13.33 3.65 7.61
CA GLU A 183 13.62 4.29 6.33
C GLU A 183 12.53 4.08 5.26
N ALA A 184 11.70 3.05 5.40
CA ALA A 184 10.58 2.78 4.50
C ALA A 184 9.28 3.47 4.91
N LEU A 185 9.25 4.10 6.09
CA LEU A 185 8.12 4.92 6.54
C LEU A 185 8.13 6.26 5.79
N GLU A 186 7.03 6.55 5.09
CA GLU A 186 6.92 7.71 4.22
C GLU A 186 6.92 9.03 4.99
N LYS A 187 7.74 9.97 4.53
CA LYS A 187 7.85 11.33 5.06
C LYS A 187 7.89 12.31 3.91
N TRP A 188 7.22 13.43 4.08
CA TRP A 188 7.19 14.49 3.09
C TRP A 188 7.80 15.77 3.64
N PRO A 189 8.71 16.45 2.90
CA PRO A 189 9.16 17.79 3.28
C PRO A 189 7.97 18.74 3.43
N ILE A 190 7.93 19.52 4.49
CA ILE A 190 6.86 20.49 4.75
C ILE A 190 6.69 21.46 3.56
N GLU A 191 7.82 21.97 3.02
CA GLU A 191 7.80 22.88 1.87
C GLU A 191 7.04 22.28 0.66
N LEU A 192 7.32 21.03 0.31
CA LEU A 192 6.64 20.35 -0.78
C LEU A 192 5.16 20.14 -0.46
N PHE A 193 4.87 19.60 0.74
CA PHE A 193 3.53 19.22 1.13
C PHE A 193 2.60 20.45 1.25
N SER A 194 3.05 21.50 1.92
CA SER A 194 2.27 22.74 2.13
C SER A 194 2.05 23.52 0.83
N ARG A 195 3.05 23.55 -0.06
CA ARG A 195 2.92 24.22 -1.36
C ARG A 195 1.95 23.48 -2.30
N LEU A 196 2.02 22.15 -2.32
CA LEU A 196 1.19 21.33 -3.21
C LEU A 196 -0.24 21.17 -2.71
N LEU A 197 -0.41 21.06 -1.39
CA LEU A 197 -1.68 20.74 -0.72
C LEU A 197 -1.95 21.72 0.44
N PRO A 198 -2.11 23.02 0.16
CA PRO A 198 -2.13 24.06 1.21
C PRO A 198 -3.28 23.87 2.22
N ARG A 199 -4.47 23.51 1.79
CA ARG A 199 -5.61 23.29 2.69
C ARG A 199 -5.43 22.02 3.53
N ILE A 200 -4.96 20.95 2.91
CA ILE A 200 -4.65 19.70 3.59
C ILE A 200 -3.56 19.89 4.65
N TYR A 201 -2.53 20.68 4.32
CA TYR A 201 -1.45 20.98 5.27
C TYR A 201 -1.97 21.72 6.51
N GLN A 202 -2.85 22.70 6.37
CA GLN A 202 -3.49 23.39 7.52
C GLN A 202 -4.21 22.40 8.44
N ILE A 203 -4.90 21.42 7.88
CA ILE A 203 -5.60 20.39 8.64
C ILE A 203 -4.58 19.49 9.36
N VAL A 204 -3.52 19.06 8.67
CA VAL A 204 -2.45 18.25 9.28
C VAL A 204 -1.73 19.01 10.41
N GLU A 205 -1.49 20.30 10.24
CA GLU A 205 -0.93 21.15 11.32
C GLU A 205 -1.80 21.18 12.56
N GLU A 206 -3.11 21.32 12.39
CA GLU A 206 -4.04 21.35 13.52
C GLU A 206 -4.17 19.97 14.19
N ILE A 207 -4.18 18.88 13.41
CA ILE A 207 -4.13 17.52 13.98
C ILE A 207 -2.85 17.36 14.80
N ASN A 208 -1.70 17.75 14.26
CA ASN A 208 -0.42 17.68 14.95
C ASN A 208 -0.40 18.53 16.24
N ARG A 209 -0.89 19.77 16.17
CA ARG A 209 -0.94 20.67 17.32
C ARG A 209 -1.74 20.05 18.48
N ARG A 210 -2.93 19.54 18.19
CA ARG A 210 -3.78 18.87 19.18
C ARG A 210 -3.11 17.63 19.74
N PHE A 211 -2.52 16.80 18.90
CA PHE A 211 -1.85 15.59 19.34
C PHE A 211 -0.61 15.87 20.21
N VAL A 212 0.17 16.89 19.90
CA VAL A 212 1.30 17.31 20.75
C VAL A 212 0.80 17.75 22.13
N LEU A 213 -0.32 18.45 22.22
CA LEU A 213 -0.95 18.80 23.51
C LEU A 213 -1.39 17.55 24.28
N ASP A 214 -1.96 16.55 23.61
CA ASP A 214 -2.33 15.28 24.24
C ASP A 214 -1.12 14.55 24.83
N ILE A 215 0.03 14.52 24.09
CA ILE A 215 1.28 13.96 24.58
C ILE A 215 1.74 14.72 25.84
N GLN A 216 1.74 16.05 25.78
CA GLN A 216 2.16 16.88 26.92
C GLN A 216 1.26 16.63 28.12
N GLN A 217 -0.05 16.64 27.94
CA GLN A 217 -1.02 16.40 29.02
C GLN A 217 -0.82 15.02 29.65
N LYS A 218 -0.60 13.99 28.84
CA LYS A 218 -0.45 12.61 29.32
C LYS A 218 0.84 12.38 30.08
N TYR A 219 1.95 12.98 29.63
CA TYR A 219 3.28 12.59 30.09
C TYR A 219 4.01 13.63 30.94
N SER A 220 3.54 14.90 31.04
CA SER A 220 4.26 15.95 31.79
C SER A 220 4.48 15.65 33.28
N ASN A 221 3.61 14.87 33.87
CA ASN A 221 3.68 14.53 35.29
C ASN A 221 4.12 13.08 35.54
N VAL A 222 4.63 12.37 34.51
CA VAL A 222 5.09 10.98 34.65
C VAL A 222 6.58 10.97 34.97
N PRO A 223 6.99 10.51 36.17
CA PRO A 223 8.40 10.51 36.55
C PRO A 223 9.26 9.68 35.58
N GLY A 224 10.43 10.23 35.17
CA GLY A 224 11.37 9.55 34.31
C GLY A 224 11.01 9.52 32.81
N VAL A 225 9.92 10.18 32.40
CA VAL A 225 9.55 10.31 30.99
C VAL A 225 10.07 11.64 30.44
N ASP A 226 10.84 11.58 29.37
CA ASP A 226 11.22 12.74 28.57
C ASP A 226 10.11 13.06 27.56
N VAL A 227 9.32 14.07 27.86
CA VAL A 227 8.19 14.52 27.03
C VAL A 227 8.67 15.02 25.66
N GLN A 228 9.82 15.68 25.59
CA GLN A 228 10.37 16.18 24.33
C GLN A 228 10.78 15.02 23.41
N GLU A 229 11.34 13.96 23.98
CA GLU A 229 11.68 12.75 23.23
C GLU A 229 10.42 12.03 22.73
N LYS A 230 9.35 11.97 23.54
CA LYS A 230 8.04 11.46 23.09
C LYS A 230 7.48 12.29 21.91
N ILE A 231 7.52 13.62 22.01
CA ILE A 231 7.09 14.51 20.91
C ILE A 231 7.95 14.27 19.67
N ARG A 232 9.28 14.21 19.80
CA ARG A 232 10.20 13.96 18.68
C ARG A 232 9.85 12.67 17.92
N LYS A 233 9.49 11.62 18.61
CA LYS A 233 9.13 10.32 18.02
C LYS A 233 7.74 10.29 17.44
N MET A 234 6.77 10.84 18.15
CA MET A 234 5.34 10.61 17.89
C MET A 234 4.67 11.73 17.08
N ALA A 235 5.18 12.96 17.12
CA ALA A 235 4.58 14.08 16.39
C ALA A 235 4.46 13.77 14.90
N ILE A 236 3.37 14.24 14.30
CA ILE A 236 3.09 14.10 12.86
C ILE A 236 4.03 15.02 12.08
N ILE A 237 4.21 16.25 12.57
CA ILE A 237 5.13 17.23 11.99
C ILE A 237 6.30 17.40 12.94
N TYR A 238 7.48 17.05 12.49
CA TYR A 238 8.73 17.22 13.23
C TYR A 238 9.93 17.28 12.28
N ASP A 239 10.92 18.10 12.62
CA ASP A 239 12.17 18.24 11.86
C ASP A 239 11.96 18.50 10.35
N GLY A 240 11.06 19.42 10.04
CA GLY A 240 10.77 19.82 8.67
C GLY A 240 10.04 18.75 7.82
N GLN A 241 9.52 17.70 8.44
CA GLN A 241 8.88 16.57 7.76
C GLN A 241 7.46 16.33 8.27
N VAL A 242 6.57 15.89 7.36
CA VAL A 242 5.27 15.31 7.68
C VAL A 242 5.42 13.79 7.69
N LYS A 243 5.21 13.17 8.85
CA LYS A 243 5.37 11.72 9.07
C LYS A 243 4.03 11.02 8.87
N MET A 244 3.86 10.34 7.73
CA MET A 244 2.57 9.77 7.35
C MET A 244 2.12 8.62 8.24
N ALA A 245 3.03 7.73 8.65
CA ALA A 245 2.71 6.64 9.58
C ALA A 245 2.19 7.17 10.92
N ASN A 246 2.82 8.24 11.46
CA ASN A 246 2.39 8.86 12.71
C ASN A 246 0.95 9.40 12.58
N MET A 247 0.64 10.07 11.46
CA MET A 247 -0.71 10.55 11.18
C MET A 247 -1.71 9.40 11.10
N ALA A 248 -1.38 8.31 10.42
CA ALA A 248 -2.26 7.15 10.28
C ALA A 248 -2.58 6.49 11.63
N ILE A 249 -1.60 6.41 12.54
CA ILE A 249 -1.79 5.81 13.87
C ILE A 249 -2.64 6.72 14.76
N VAL A 250 -2.37 8.02 14.76
CA VAL A 250 -3.08 9.00 15.60
C VAL A 250 -4.54 9.13 15.22
N SER A 251 -4.83 9.04 13.93
CA SER A 251 -6.11 9.45 13.34
C SER A 251 -7.01 8.29 12.93
N GLY A 252 -6.71 7.07 13.37
CA GLY A 252 -7.50 5.89 13.05
C GLY A 252 -7.93 5.11 14.30
N TYR A 253 -8.94 4.24 14.13
CA TYR A 253 -9.45 3.41 15.22
C TYR A 253 -8.70 2.07 15.37
N SER A 254 -7.93 1.67 14.34
CA SER A 254 -7.21 0.39 14.32
C SER A 254 -5.89 0.49 13.59
N VAL A 255 -4.88 -0.13 14.15
CA VAL A 255 -3.53 -0.28 13.56
C VAL A 255 -3.19 -1.77 13.60
N ASN A 256 -3.00 -2.39 12.44
CA ASN A 256 -2.61 -3.80 12.43
C ASN A 256 -1.28 -4.03 11.73
N GLY A 257 -0.53 -4.99 12.28
CA GLY A 257 0.55 -5.67 11.57
C GLY A 257 -0.01 -6.84 10.74
N VAL A 258 0.85 -7.45 9.91
CA VAL A 258 0.46 -8.44 8.90
C VAL A 258 0.94 -9.87 9.21
N ALA A 259 1.57 -10.07 10.36
CA ALA A 259 1.93 -11.35 10.94
C ALA A 259 2.11 -11.17 12.45
N ARG A 260 1.93 -12.23 13.25
CA ARG A 260 2.05 -12.12 14.71
C ARG A 260 3.39 -11.53 15.14
N LEU A 261 4.51 -12.08 14.66
CA LEU A 261 5.84 -11.57 14.98
C LEU A 261 6.02 -10.11 14.53
N HIS A 262 5.52 -9.75 13.35
CA HIS A 262 5.56 -8.37 12.85
C HIS A 262 4.82 -7.43 13.81
N THR A 263 3.61 -7.80 14.23
CA THR A 263 2.81 -7.00 15.16
C THR A 263 3.49 -6.86 16.52
N GLU A 264 4.07 -7.93 17.05
CA GLU A 264 4.84 -7.87 18.30
C GLU A 264 6.06 -6.95 18.22
N ILE A 265 6.75 -6.91 17.08
CA ILE A 265 7.87 -5.97 16.84
C ILE A 265 7.35 -4.53 16.81
N LEU A 266 6.22 -4.27 16.15
CA LEU A 266 5.61 -2.94 16.14
C LEU A 266 5.26 -2.48 17.56
N GLU A 267 4.59 -3.32 18.36
CA GLU A 267 4.14 -3.00 19.70
C GLU A 267 5.29 -2.81 20.70
N LYS A 268 6.33 -3.64 20.60
CA LYS A 268 7.39 -3.69 21.61
C LYS A 268 8.63 -2.86 21.25
N GLN A 269 8.80 -2.51 19.97
CA GLN A 269 10.01 -1.84 19.47
C GLN A 269 9.66 -0.61 18.62
N GLU A 270 9.23 -0.78 17.38
CA GLU A 270 9.16 0.30 16.40
C GLU A 270 8.11 1.37 16.72
N LEU A 271 6.94 0.96 17.20
CA LEU A 271 5.81 1.84 17.53
C LEU A 271 5.44 1.77 19.02
N LYS A 272 6.40 1.40 19.86
CA LYS A 272 6.20 1.20 21.29
C LYS A 272 5.54 2.41 21.96
N ASP A 273 5.99 3.63 21.66
CA ASP A 273 5.45 4.87 22.24
C ASP A 273 3.96 5.06 21.88
N PHE A 274 3.57 4.70 20.66
CA PHE A 274 2.17 4.71 20.24
C PHE A 274 1.35 3.59 20.88
N TYR A 275 1.93 2.40 21.01
CA TYR A 275 1.27 1.29 21.70
C TYR A 275 1.02 1.60 23.18
N GLU A 276 1.95 2.22 23.86
CA GLU A 276 1.78 2.70 25.25
C GLU A 276 0.66 3.76 25.38
N MET A 277 0.47 4.56 24.31
CA MET A 277 -0.56 5.61 24.30
C MET A 277 -1.94 5.10 23.92
N PHE A 278 -2.03 4.15 22.98
CA PHE A 278 -3.24 3.62 22.35
C PHE A 278 -3.22 2.09 22.21
N PRO A 279 -3.05 1.33 23.31
CA PRO A 279 -2.91 -0.13 23.23
C PRO A 279 -4.11 -0.82 22.56
N GLU A 280 -5.29 -0.26 22.71
CA GLU A 280 -6.56 -0.78 22.17
C GLU A 280 -6.64 -0.74 20.63
N ARG A 281 -5.83 0.10 19.97
CA ARG A 281 -5.82 0.23 18.51
C ARG A 281 -5.02 -0.87 17.84
N PHE A 282 -4.01 -1.43 18.53
CA PHE A 282 -3.07 -2.38 17.94
C PHE A 282 -3.63 -3.79 17.90
N ASN A 283 -3.50 -4.44 16.76
CA ASN A 283 -3.92 -5.82 16.58
C ASN A 283 -3.16 -6.49 15.43
N ASN A 284 -3.27 -7.82 15.33
CA ASN A 284 -2.68 -8.59 14.26
C ASN A 284 -3.73 -9.08 13.27
N LYS A 285 -3.47 -8.90 11.98
CA LYS A 285 -4.20 -9.54 10.88
C LYS A 285 -3.20 -10.22 9.96
N THR A 286 -2.96 -11.51 10.22
CA THR A 286 -2.02 -12.30 9.41
C THR A 286 -2.44 -12.31 7.95
N ASN A 287 -1.50 -12.00 7.05
CA ASN A 287 -1.72 -12.13 5.62
C ASN A 287 -2.15 -13.55 5.26
N GLY A 288 -3.08 -13.65 4.35
CA GLY A 288 -3.56 -14.91 3.82
C GLY A 288 -3.44 -15.00 2.30
N ILE A 289 -3.77 -16.16 1.79
CA ILE A 289 -3.93 -16.41 0.36
C ILE A 289 -5.33 -16.97 0.11
N THR A 290 -5.83 -16.83 -1.10
CA THR A 290 -7.02 -17.57 -1.53
C THR A 290 -6.62 -18.88 -2.16
N GLN A 291 -7.14 -20.00 -1.63
CA GLN A 291 -6.92 -21.34 -2.16
C GLN A 291 -7.46 -21.51 -3.58
N ARG A 292 -8.44 -20.72 -3.98
CA ARG A 292 -8.98 -20.74 -5.33
C ARG A 292 -7.97 -20.30 -6.37
N ARG A 293 -7.25 -19.18 -6.13
CA ARG A 293 -6.20 -18.73 -7.05
C ARG A 293 -4.94 -19.57 -6.93
N PHE A 294 -4.45 -19.82 -5.70
CA PHE A 294 -3.12 -20.38 -5.47
C PHE A 294 -3.07 -21.91 -5.47
N LEU A 295 -4.21 -22.61 -5.38
CA LEU A 295 -4.29 -24.06 -5.51
C LEU A 295 -5.19 -24.47 -6.67
N LEU A 296 -6.49 -24.17 -6.60
CA LEU A 296 -7.47 -24.64 -7.60
C LEU A 296 -7.08 -24.22 -9.02
N HIS A 297 -6.72 -22.96 -9.21
CA HIS A 297 -6.37 -22.42 -10.54
C HIS A 297 -4.89 -22.64 -10.90
N ALA A 298 -3.97 -22.39 -9.96
CA ALA A 298 -2.54 -22.39 -10.26
C ALA A 298 -1.94 -23.80 -10.32
N ASN A 299 -2.55 -24.78 -9.65
CA ASN A 299 -2.03 -26.15 -9.58
C ASN A 299 -3.17 -27.19 -9.73
N PRO A 300 -3.75 -27.33 -10.92
CA PRO A 300 -4.89 -28.20 -11.15
C PRO A 300 -4.59 -29.67 -10.82
N LEU A 301 -3.40 -30.18 -11.11
CA LEU A 301 -3.03 -31.55 -10.77
C LEU A 301 -3.13 -31.83 -9.26
N LEU A 302 -2.67 -30.88 -8.44
CA LEU A 302 -2.77 -31.01 -6.99
C LEU A 302 -4.21 -30.80 -6.52
N ALA A 303 -4.94 -29.86 -7.11
CA ALA A 303 -6.34 -29.60 -6.78
C ALA A 303 -7.22 -30.82 -7.04
N ASP A 304 -7.04 -31.48 -8.18
CA ASP A 304 -7.76 -32.71 -8.53
C ASP A 304 -7.44 -33.85 -7.56
N TRP A 305 -6.17 -34.01 -7.19
CA TRP A 305 -5.73 -34.99 -6.20
C TRP A 305 -6.35 -34.74 -4.81
N VAL A 306 -6.34 -33.47 -4.36
CA VAL A 306 -6.97 -33.07 -3.09
C VAL A 306 -8.45 -33.39 -3.12
N THR A 307 -9.16 -33.01 -4.19
CA THR A 307 -10.60 -33.25 -4.35
C THR A 307 -10.93 -34.75 -4.37
N ALA A 308 -10.11 -35.56 -5.02
CA ALA A 308 -10.28 -37.01 -5.03
C ALA A 308 -10.17 -37.65 -3.64
N HIS A 309 -9.41 -37.07 -2.72
CA HIS A 309 -9.18 -37.62 -1.39
C HIS A 309 -10.14 -37.09 -0.32
N VAL A 310 -10.53 -35.80 -0.39
CA VAL A 310 -11.28 -35.15 0.70
C VAL A 310 -12.58 -34.45 0.24
N GLY A 311 -12.95 -34.58 -1.04
CA GLY A 311 -14.10 -33.87 -1.62
C GLY A 311 -13.72 -32.44 -2.03
N ASP A 312 -14.67 -31.66 -2.52
CA ASP A 312 -14.50 -30.31 -3.08
C ASP A 312 -14.83 -29.17 -2.10
N ASP A 313 -15.29 -29.47 -0.90
CA ASP A 313 -15.64 -28.48 0.15
C ASP A 313 -14.48 -27.51 0.46
N TRP A 314 -13.23 -27.95 0.32
CA TRP A 314 -12.04 -27.12 0.58
C TRP A 314 -11.97 -25.87 -0.31
N ILE A 315 -12.63 -25.88 -1.45
CA ILE A 315 -12.63 -24.75 -2.40
C ILE A 315 -13.22 -23.50 -1.75
N THR A 316 -14.23 -23.66 -0.91
CA THR A 316 -14.89 -22.55 -0.19
C THR A 316 -14.61 -22.55 1.32
N ASP A 317 -14.22 -23.70 1.87
CA ASP A 317 -13.87 -23.88 3.29
C ASP A 317 -12.49 -24.55 3.40
N LEU A 318 -11.42 -23.72 3.35
CA LEU A 318 -10.04 -24.20 3.34
C LEU A 318 -9.67 -25.15 4.51
N PRO A 319 -10.18 -24.99 5.74
CA PRO A 319 -9.92 -25.96 6.83
C PRO A 319 -10.22 -27.41 6.50
N GLN A 320 -11.12 -27.71 5.56
CA GLN A 320 -11.45 -29.06 5.12
C GLN A 320 -10.24 -29.81 4.52
N ILE A 321 -9.23 -29.09 3.99
CA ILE A 321 -7.99 -29.69 3.48
C ILE A 321 -7.22 -30.43 4.57
N SER A 322 -7.46 -30.14 5.86
CA SER A 322 -6.84 -30.84 6.99
C SER A 322 -7.18 -32.32 7.05
N ARG A 323 -8.25 -32.76 6.39
CA ARG A 323 -8.63 -34.18 6.26
C ARG A 323 -7.53 -35.00 5.55
N LEU A 324 -6.66 -34.34 4.76
CA LEU A 324 -5.51 -34.99 4.13
C LEU A 324 -4.51 -35.56 5.15
N LYS A 325 -4.53 -35.15 6.41
CA LYS A 325 -3.63 -35.66 7.46
C LYS A 325 -3.69 -37.17 7.62
N VAL A 326 -4.83 -37.80 7.35
CA VAL A 326 -4.98 -39.27 7.47
C VAL A 326 -4.17 -40.04 6.41
N TYR A 327 -3.76 -39.37 5.32
CA TYR A 327 -2.95 -39.96 4.25
C TYR A 327 -1.44 -39.69 4.43
N ALA A 328 -1.02 -39.05 5.52
CA ALA A 328 0.37 -38.66 5.72
C ALA A 328 1.34 -39.85 5.68
N ASP A 329 0.93 -40.98 6.22
CA ASP A 329 1.73 -42.24 6.27
C ASP A 329 1.39 -43.21 5.14
N ASP A 330 0.41 -42.92 4.28
CA ASP A 330 0.03 -43.74 3.14
C ASP A 330 1.07 -43.60 2.01
N LYS A 331 1.79 -44.71 1.76
CA LYS A 331 2.86 -44.77 0.75
C LYS A 331 2.38 -44.47 -0.66
N LYS A 332 1.15 -44.86 -1.00
CA LYS A 332 0.55 -44.60 -2.30
C LYS A 332 0.26 -43.10 -2.45
N ALA A 333 -0.37 -42.50 -1.45
CA ALA A 333 -0.66 -41.05 -1.46
C ALA A 333 0.62 -40.22 -1.51
N GLN A 334 1.66 -40.61 -0.77
CA GLN A 334 2.98 -39.98 -0.84
C GLN A 334 3.56 -40.01 -2.25
N GLN A 335 3.50 -41.17 -2.91
CA GLN A 335 4.02 -41.35 -4.27
C GLN A 335 3.24 -40.54 -5.30
N GLU A 336 1.93 -40.52 -5.20
CA GLU A 336 1.07 -39.70 -6.05
C GLU A 336 1.38 -38.21 -5.90
N PHE A 337 1.50 -37.73 -4.66
CA PHE A 337 1.85 -36.34 -4.36
C PHE A 337 3.22 -35.95 -4.94
N MET A 338 4.23 -36.80 -4.75
CA MET A 338 5.58 -36.59 -5.30
C MET A 338 5.58 -36.59 -6.83
N ASN A 339 4.76 -37.45 -7.45
CA ASN A 339 4.61 -37.46 -8.91
C ASN A 339 4.00 -36.17 -9.44
N ILE A 340 2.99 -35.61 -8.77
CA ILE A 340 2.39 -34.31 -9.13
C ILE A 340 3.45 -33.21 -9.09
N LYS A 341 4.26 -33.16 -8.02
CA LYS A 341 5.37 -32.19 -7.91
C LYS A 341 6.38 -32.36 -9.05
N TYR A 342 6.74 -33.58 -9.38
CA TYR A 342 7.65 -33.87 -10.48
C TYR A 342 7.08 -33.41 -11.84
N GLN A 343 5.81 -33.71 -12.13
CA GLN A 343 5.19 -33.28 -13.38
C GLN A 343 5.13 -31.75 -13.52
N ASN A 344 4.85 -31.03 -12.41
CA ASN A 344 4.91 -29.58 -12.40
C ASN A 344 6.32 -29.05 -12.68
N LYS A 345 7.36 -29.73 -12.16
CA LYS A 345 8.77 -29.38 -12.44
C LYS A 345 9.16 -29.65 -13.89
N VAL A 346 8.70 -30.76 -14.47
CA VAL A 346 8.89 -31.06 -15.90
C VAL A 346 8.27 -29.98 -16.77
N ARG A 347 7.05 -29.55 -16.46
CA ARG A 347 6.36 -28.45 -17.18
C ARG A 347 7.13 -27.13 -17.05
N LEU A 348 7.65 -26.81 -15.86
CA LEU A 348 8.45 -25.61 -15.64
C LEU A 348 9.82 -25.69 -16.37
N ALA A 349 10.48 -26.85 -16.33
CA ALA A 349 11.74 -27.07 -17.03
C ALA A 349 11.58 -26.86 -18.55
N LYS A 350 10.49 -27.38 -19.13
CA LYS A 350 10.15 -27.16 -20.54
C LYS A 350 9.94 -25.65 -20.82
N TYR A 351 9.20 -24.95 -19.97
CA TYR A 351 8.99 -23.51 -20.12
C TYR A 351 10.31 -22.72 -20.08
N ILE A 352 11.21 -23.07 -19.14
CA ILE A 352 12.54 -22.45 -19.02
C ILE A 352 13.35 -22.69 -20.29
N LEU A 353 13.35 -23.91 -20.83
CA LEU A 353 14.05 -24.22 -22.07
C LEU A 353 13.53 -23.39 -23.26
N GLU A 354 12.19 -23.31 -23.40
CA GLU A 354 11.55 -22.60 -24.51
C GLU A 354 11.76 -21.07 -24.46
N HIS A 355 11.82 -20.48 -23.25
CA HIS A 355 11.86 -19.02 -23.08
C HIS A 355 13.23 -18.47 -22.72
N ASN A 356 14.08 -19.27 -22.08
CA ASN A 356 15.41 -18.86 -21.63
C ASN A 356 16.55 -19.61 -22.36
N GLY A 357 16.25 -20.68 -23.10
CA GLY A 357 17.25 -21.51 -23.76
C GLY A 357 18.13 -22.32 -22.78
N ILE A 358 17.68 -22.50 -21.54
CA ILE A 358 18.45 -23.19 -20.49
C ILE A 358 17.79 -24.53 -20.19
N GLU A 359 18.57 -25.61 -20.29
CA GLU A 359 18.15 -26.93 -19.88
C GLU A 359 18.32 -27.11 -18.36
N VAL A 360 17.26 -27.54 -17.66
CA VAL A 360 17.29 -27.81 -16.22
C VAL A 360 16.76 -29.20 -15.92
N ASP A 361 17.39 -29.90 -14.96
CA ASP A 361 16.95 -31.22 -14.52
C ASP A 361 15.73 -31.10 -13.59
N PRO A 362 14.55 -31.61 -13.98
CA PRO A 362 13.36 -31.58 -13.14
C PRO A 362 13.46 -32.44 -11.87
N ARG A 363 14.49 -33.28 -11.74
CA ARG A 363 14.76 -34.05 -10.51
C ARG A 363 15.53 -33.23 -9.48
N SER A 364 16.25 -32.20 -9.91
CA SER A 364 16.98 -31.31 -8.99
C SER A 364 16.04 -30.59 -8.00
N ILE A 365 16.55 -30.11 -6.89
CA ILE A 365 15.80 -29.21 -6.01
C ILE A 365 15.65 -27.86 -6.72
N PHE A 366 14.40 -27.43 -6.93
CA PHE A 366 14.13 -26.09 -7.42
C PHE A 366 14.10 -25.11 -6.25
N ASP A 367 15.18 -24.34 -6.11
CA ASP A 367 15.34 -23.29 -5.12
C ASP A 367 14.87 -21.96 -5.74
N VAL A 368 13.71 -21.48 -5.30
CA VAL A 368 12.98 -20.41 -5.97
C VAL A 368 12.87 -19.17 -5.08
N GLN A 369 13.40 -18.04 -5.56
CA GLN A 369 13.19 -16.73 -4.93
C GLN A 369 12.55 -15.77 -5.94
N VAL A 370 11.21 -15.74 -5.98
CA VAL A 370 10.41 -14.91 -6.88
C VAL A 370 9.69 -13.82 -6.07
N LYS A 371 10.28 -12.63 -6.06
CA LYS A 371 9.79 -11.43 -5.36
C LYS A 371 10.50 -10.19 -5.86
N ARG A 372 9.91 -8.99 -5.69
CA ARG A 372 10.60 -7.73 -5.98
C ARG A 372 11.95 -7.69 -5.29
N LEU A 373 12.98 -7.18 -5.97
CA LEU A 373 14.30 -7.08 -5.39
C LEU A 373 14.35 -5.91 -4.41
N HIS A 374 14.77 -6.23 -3.19
CA HIS A 374 14.94 -5.27 -2.11
C HIS A 374 15.97 -5.78 -1.11
N GLU A 375 16.77 -4.90 -0.50
CA GLU A 375 17.81 -5.30 0.45
C GLU A 375 17.26 -6.13 1.61
N TYR A 376 16.08 -5.78 2.18
CA TYR A 376 15.48 -6.56 3.27
C TYR A 376 14.98 -7.96 2.87
N LYS A 377 14.80 -8.22 1.57
CA LYS A 377 14.41 -9.55 1.06
C LYS A 377 15.62 -10.47 0.85
N ARG A 378 16.84 -9.94 1.01
CA ARG A 378 18.10 -10.68 1.07
C ARG A 378 18.43 -11.51 -0.17
N GLN A 379 18.06 -11.06 -1.36
CA GLN A 379 18.52 -11.70 -2.60
C GLN A 379 20.03 -11.69 -2.72
N LEU A 380 20.70 -10.62 -2.24
CA LEU A 380 22.15 -10.57 -2.20
C LEU A 380 22.75 -11.70 -1.36
N LEU A 381 22.21 -11.98 -0.18
CA LEU A 381 22.66 -13.09 0.66
C LEU A 381 22.47 -14.44 -0.05
N ASN A 382 21.36 -14.61 -0.76
CA ASN A 382 21.09 -15.83 -1.51
C ASN A 382 22.07 -16.04 -2.64
N ILE A 383 22.36 -15.00 -3.45
CA ILE A 383 23.34 -15.16 -4.54
C ILE A 383 24.77 -15.39 -4.01
N LEU A 384 25.16 -14.79 -2.89
CA LEU A 384 26.43 -15.09 -2.24
C LEU A 384 26.50 -16.55 -1.78
N HIS A 385 25.40 -17.10 -1.27
CA HIS A 385 25.31 -18.54 -0.94
C HIS A 385 25.45 -19.42 -2.18
N VAL A 386 24.81 -19.05 -3.30
CA VAL A 386 24.95 -19.79 -4.57
C VAL A 386 26.41 -19.78 -5.04
N MET A 387 27.07 -18.62 -4.95
CA MET A 387 28.51 -18.49 -5.30
C MET A 387 29.39 -19.36 -4.39
N HIS A 388 29.08 -19.40 -3.09
CA HIS A 388 29.80 -20.29 -2.16
C HIS A 388 29.63 -21.76 -2.56
N LEU A 389 28.42 -22.23 -2.79
CA LEU A 389 28.17 -23.61 -3.24
C LEU A 389 28.86 -23.93 -4.57
N TYR A 390 28.87 -22.98 -5.50
CA TYR A 390 29.57 -23.16 -6.78
C TYR A 390 31.08 -23.34 -6.58
N ASN A 391 31.71 -22.54 -5.73
CA ASN A 391 33.13 -22.66 -5.43
C ASN A 391 33.47 -23.94 -4.71
N GLU A 392 32.67 -24.34 -3.70
CA GLU A 392 32.84 -25.62 -2.99
C GLU A 392 32.80 -26.81 -3.95
N LEU A 393 31.84 -26.84 -4.87
CA LEU A 393 31.73 -27.92 -5.86
C LEU A 393 32.88 -27.92 -6.90
N LYS A 394 33.51 -26.75 -7.16
CA LYS A 394 34.71 -26.68 -8.01
C LYS A 394 35.98 -27.15 -7.31
N GLU A 395 36.09 -26.83 -6.00
CA GLU A 395 37.25 -27.21 -5.20
C GLU A 395 37.16 -28.68 -4.74
N HIS A 396 35.93 -29.16 -4.53
CA HIS A 396 35.62 -30.50 -4.05
C HIS A 396 34.60 -31.22 -4.94
N PRO A 397 34.98 -31.59 -6.20
CA PRO A 397 34.06 -32.23 -7.15
C PRO A 397 33.56 -33.61 -6.72
N GLU A 398 34.20 -34.20 -5.71
CA GLU A 398 33.84 -35.48 -5.10
C GLU A 398 32.67 -35.35 -4.06
N LEU A 399 32.23 -34.14 -3.71
CA LEU A 399 31.15 -33.97 -2.76
C LEU A 399 29.85 -34.60 -3.27
N ASP A 400 29.24 -35.44 -2.41
CA ASP A 400 27.89 -35.93 -2.63
C ASP A 400 26.87 -34.82 -2.41
N PHE A 401 26.66 -34.02 -3.45
CA PHE A 401 25.77 -32.85 -3.43
C PHE A 401 24.53 -33.10 -4.29
N TYR A 402 23.34 -33.02 -3.65
CA TYR A 402 22.09 -33.22 -4.39
C TYR A 402 21.89 -32.06 -5.38
N PRO A 403 21.65 -32.35 -6.68
CA PRO A 403 21.51 -31.31 -7.71
C PRO A 403 20.47 -30.27 -7.37
N ARG A 404 20.80 -29.01 -7.64
CA ARG A 404 19.96 -27.86 -7.32
C ARG A 404 19.87 -26.89 -8.51
N THR A 405 18.67 -26.39 -8.76
CA THR A 405 18.40 -25.37 -9.76
C THR A 405 17.93 -24.11 -9.05
N PHE A 406 18.70 -23.03 -9.15
CA PHE A 406 18.35 -21.74 -8.55
C PHE A 406 17.56 -20.89 -9.54
N ILE A 407 16.39 -20.40 -9.11
CA ILE A 407 15.48 -19.61 -9.96
C ILE A 407 15.20 -18.29 -9.27
N PHE A 408 15.67 -17.19 -9.86
CA PHE A 408 15.38 -15.82 -9.42
C PHE A 408 14.35 -15.19 -10.35
N GLY A 409 13.32 -14.58 -9.76
CA GLY A 409 12.36 -13.75 -10.48
C GLY A 409 12.17 -12.44 -9.75
N ALA A 410 12.61 -11.33 -10.35
CA ALA A 410 12.58 -10.05 -9.68
C ALA A 410 12.49 -8.88 -10.65
N LYS A 411 12.10 -7.71 -10.11
CA LYS A 411 12.32 -6.40 -10.73
C LYS A 411 12.69 -5.39 -9.65
N ALA A 412 13.49 -4.38 -10.02
CA ALA A 412 13.89 -3.29 -9.16
C ALA A 412 13.17 -1.99 -9.53
N ALA A 413 12.96 -1.11 -8.55
CA ALA A 413 12.57 0.27 -8.82
C ALA A 413 13.66 0.98 -9.64
N ALA A 414 13.25 1.90 -10.52
CA ALA A 414 14.16 2.54 -11.50
C ALA A 414 15.35 3.26 -10.87
N GLY A 415 15.18 3.90 -9.71
CA GLY A 415 16.22 4.61 -8.96
C GLY A 415 16.99 3.74 -7.95
N TYR A 416 16.64 2.47 -7.75
CA TYR A 416 17.23 1.64 -6.69
C TYR A 416 18.53 0.99 -7.14
N ARG A 417 19.66 1.71 -6.97
CA ARG A 417 20.98 1.30 -7.43
C ARG A 417 21.41 -0.07 -6.88
N ASN A 418 21.30 -0.30 -5.56
CA ASN A 418 21.75 -1.55 -4.93
C ASN A 418 20.96 -2.77 -5.44
N ALA A 419 19.65 -2.59 -5.65
CA ALA A 419 18.82 -3.63 -6.26
C ALA A 419 19.28 -3.97 -7.68
N LYS A 420 19.58 -2.95 -8.51
CA LYS A 420 20.10 -3.16 -9.87
C LYS A 420 21.47 -3.83 -9.88
N LEU A 421 22.36 -3.48 -8.93
CA LEU A 421 23.67 -4.15 -8.80
C LEU A 421 23.49 -5.62 -8.39
N THR A 422 22.53 -5.93 -7.54
CA THR A 422 22.22 -7.32 -7.17
C THR A 422 21.70 -8.11 -8.36
N ILE A 423 20.83 -7.52 -9.21
CA ILE A 423 20.40 -8.15 -10.47
C ILE A 423 21.61 -8.43 -11.37
N LYS A 424 22.52 -7.45 -11.50
CA LYS A 424 23.74 -7.64 -12.31
C LYS A 424 24.63 -8.76 -11.76
N LEU A 425 24.70 -8.94 -10.44
CA LEU A 425 25.47 -10.02 -9.82
C LEU A 425 24.84 -11.40 -10.07
N ILE A 426 23.52 -11.48 -10.13
CA ILE A 426 22.79 -12.73 -10.40
C ILE A 426 22.98 -13.19 -11.84
N ASN A 427 23.03 -12.26 -12.80
CA ASN A 427 23.23 -12.53 -14.22
C ASN A 427 24.72 -12.67 -14.59
#